data_a4158441a26220349dc64be8b593092b
#
_entry.id   a4158441a26220349dc64be8b593092b
#
_cell.length_a   1.000
_cell.length_b   1.000
_cell.length_c   1.000
_cell.angle_alpha   90.00
_cell.angle_beta   90.00
_cell.angle_gamma   90.00
#
_symmetry.space_group_name_H-M   'P 1'
#
loop_
_entity.id
_entity.type
_entity.pdbx_description
1 polymer ?
#
loop_
_entity_poly.entity_id
_entity_poly.type
_entity_poly.pdbx_seq_one_letter_code
_entity_poly.pdbx_strand_id
1 'polypeptide(L)'
;FDLVLNRHESYDLQEVRRVLKKDGYFVTQQVGGENDLPLIRRVLPGSPGSFPGFNLENELPKFRQTGFRVLQSNQAYVESRYLDVGAVVFLLSVAPWECPGFSVDRCKDALFALEQQVETLGFVPNTEHRFLIVAKNRK
;
A
#
# COMPACT_ATOMS: atom_id res chain seq x y z
N PHE A 1 1.05 26.78 3.88
CA PHE A 1 0.67 26.32 2.55
C PHE A 1 -0.86 26.27 2.44
N ASP A 2 -1.38 26.49 1.23
CA ASP A 2 -2.81 26.36 0.92
C ASP A 2 -3.17 24.91 0.61
N LEU A 3 -2.20 24.14 0.11
CA LEU A 3 -2.34 22.74 -0.27
C LEU A 3 -1.07 21.98 0.03
N VAL A 4 -1.21 20.78 0.61
CA VAL A 4 -0.15 19.77 0.72
C VAL A 4 -0.63 18.53 -0.02
N LEU A 5 0.20 18.03 -0.94
CA LEU A 5 -0.01 16.77 -1.67
C LEU A 5 1.00 15.75 -1.19
N ASN A 6 0.52 14.54 -0.92
CA ASN A 6 1.35 13.42 -0.54
C ASN A 6 0.93 12.18 -1.33
N ARG A 7 1.88 11.43 -1.85
CA ARG A 7 1.60 10.22 -2.61
C ARG A 7 2.58 9.13 -2.28
N HIS A 8 2.06 7.99 -1.79
CA HIS A 8 2.83 6.78 -1.47
C HIS A 8 4.00 7.01 -0.52
N GLU A 9 3.89 8.00 0.35
CA GLU A 9 4.93 8.38 1.31
C GLU A 9 4.33 8.59 2.70
N SER A 10 5.15 8.40 3.72
CA SER A 10 4.74 8.66 5.10
C SER A 10 4.39 10.15 5.33
N TYR A 11 3.58 10.40 6.34
CA TYR A 11 3.22 11.76 6.77
C TYR A 11 3.03 11.81 8.29
N ASP A 12 3.31 12.98 8.85
CA ASP A 12 2.92 13.34 10.20
C ASP A 12 1.76 14.33 10.15
N LEU A 13 0.59 13.95 10.67
CA LEU A 13 -0.62 14.79 10.61
C LEU A 13 -0.47 16.09 11.40
N GLN A 14 0.31 16.10 12.50
CA GLN A 14 0.54 17.31 13.29
C GLN A 14 1.39 18.30 12.49
N GLU A 15 2.44 17.82 11.83
CA GLU A 15 3.29 18.65 10.99
C GLU A 15 2.56 19.14 9.74
N VAL A 16 1.79 18.29 9.07
CA VAL A 16 0.94 18.70 7.94
C VAL A 16 -0.02 19.80 8.41
N ARG A 17 -0.67 19.61 9.57
CA ARG A 17 -1.54 20.61 10.15
C ARG A 17 -0.81 21.91 10.48
N ARG A 18 0.41 21.82 11.01
CA ARG A 18 1.22 22.98 11.39
C ARG A 18 1.54 23.85 10.17
N VAL A 19 1.95 23.26 9.05
CA VAL A 19 2.38 23.99 7.84
C VAL A 19 1.24 24.47 6.97
N LEU A 20 0.06 23.83 7.07
CA LEU A 20 -1.13 24.27 6.35
C LEU A 20 -1.71 25.54 6.97
N LYS A 21 -2.15 26.45 6.14
CA LYS A 21 -3.01 27.57 6.56
C LYS A 21 -4.33 27.07 7.13
N LYS A 22 -5.04 27.95 7.85
CA LYS A 22 -6.45 27.73 8.13
C LYS A 22 -7.21 27.51 6.83
N ASP A 23 -8.08 26.53 6.82
CA ASP A 23 -8.85 26.12 5.65
C ASP A 23 -8.04 25.55 4.46
N GLY A 24 -6.73 25.34 4.63
CA GLY A 24 -5.88 24.67 3.66
C GLY A 24 -6.21 23.18 3.51
N TYR A 25 -5.80 22.59 2.41
CA TYR A 25 -6.13 21.21 2.04
C TYR A 25 -4.94 20.28 2.18
N PHE A 26 -5.19 19.09 2.69
CA PHE A 26 -4.29 17.94 2.62
C PHE A 26 -4.92 16.86 1.75
N VAL A 27 -4.21 16.46 0.71
CA VAL A 27 -4.60 15.36 -0.17
C VAL A 27 -3.52 14.30 -0.12
N THR A 28 -3.89 13.09 0.28
CA THR A 28 -2.97 11.96 0.31
C THR A 28 -3.55 10.75 -0.38
N GLN A 29 -2.74 10.12 -1.24
CA GLN A 29 -3.00 8.81 -1.80
C GLN A 29 -1.95 7.84 -1.25
N GLN A 30 -2.41 6.70 -0.73
CA GLN A 30 -1.56 5.74 -0.06
C GLN A 30 -1.66 4.34 -0.66
N VAL A 31 -0.57 3.59 -0.51
CA VAL A 31 -0.55 2.14 -0.65
C VAL A 31 -0.99 1.55 0.67
N GLY A 32 -2.10 0.83 0.69
CA GLY A 32 -2.62 0.23 1.90
C GLY A 32 -1.88 -1.05 2.30
N GLY A 33 -2.01 -1.45 3.55
CA GLY A 33 -1.29 -2.59 4.13
C GLY A 33 -1.66 -3.96 3.59
N GLU A 34 -2.74 -4.04 2.78
CA GLU A 34 -3.12 -5.28 2.09
C GLU A 34 -2.62 -5.33 0.63
N ASN A 35 -1.80 -4.32 0.23
CA ASN A 35 -1.18 -4.30 -1.09
C ASN A 35 -0.31 -5.55 -1.29
N ASP A 36 -0.49 -6.21 -2.43
CA ASP A 36 0.23 -7.43 -2.82
C ASP A 36 0.13 -8.60 -1.80
N LEU A 37 -0.65 -8.45 -0.74
CA LEU A 37 -0.69 -9.40 0.37
C LEU A 37 -1.08 -10.84 -0.02
N PRO A 38 -2.04 -11.07 -0.93
CA PRO A 38 -2.34 -12.43 -1.40
C PRO A 38 -1.15 -13.08 -2.11
N LEU A 39 -0.43 -12.33 -2.94
CA LEU A 39 0.80 -12.80 -3.61
C LEU A 39 1.92 -13.06 -2.60
N ILE A 40 2.15 -12.10 -1.70
CA ILE A 40 3.19 -12.20 -0.65
C ILE A 40 2.98 -13.46 0.20
N ARG A 41 1.76 -13.76 0.61
CA ARG A 41 1.43 -14.97 1.40
C ARG A 41 1.59 -16.28 0.62
N ARG A 42 1.52 -16.24 -0.69
CA ARG A 42 1.86 -17.40 -1.53
C ARG A 42 3.37 -17.62 -1.62
N VAL A 43 4.15 -16.54 -1.67
CA VAL A 43 5.62 -16.60 -1.73
C VAL A 43 6.20 -16.93 -0.35
N LEU A 44 5.69 -16.30 0.70
CA LEU A 44 6.12 -16.50 2.09
C LEU A 44 4.89 -16.65 3.00
N PRO A 45 4.38 -17.87 3.21
CA PRO A 45 3.24 -18.13 4.09
C PRO A 45 3.44 -17.56 5.49
N GLY A 46 2.39 -16.94 6.03
CA GLY A 46 2.42 -16.30 7.34
C GLY A 46 3.00 -14.88 7.36
N SER A 47 3.43 -14.33 6.22
CA SER A 47 3.86 -12.93 6.15
C SER A 47 2.70 -11.99 6.53
N PRO A 48 2.94 -11.03 7.43
CA PRO A 48 1.94 -10.01 7.80
C PRO A 48 1.75 -8.94 6.72
N GLY A 49 2.61 -8.89 5.70
CA GLY A 49 2.75 -7.76 4.77
C GLY A 49 3.58 -6.62 5.36
N SER A 50 3.69 -5.51 4.61
CA SER A 50 4.57 -4.38 4.96
C SER A 50 4.06 -3.56 6.14
N PHE A 51 2.77 -3.21 6.10
CA PHE A 51 2.16 -2.26 7.04
C PHE A 51 0.80 -2.76 7.50
N PRO A 52 0.74 -3.81 8.36
CA PRO A 52 -0.51 -4.39 8.83
C PRO A 52 -1.41 -3.31 9.45
N GLY A 53 -2.67 -3.27 9.01
CA GLY A 53 -3.64 -2.31 9.52
C GLY A 53 -3.53 -0.87 8.96
N PHE A 54 -2.60 -0.60 8.06
CA PHE A 54 -2.56 0.68 7.36
C PHE A 54 -3.62 0.70 6.26
N ASN A 55 -4.79 1.20 6.59
CA ASN A 55 -5.96 1.24 5.72
C ASN A 55 -6.83 2.47 6.01
N LEU A 56 -7.77 2.73 5.12
CA LEU A 56 -8.65 3.89 5.25
C LEU A 56 -9.41 3.94 6.57
N GLU A 57 -9.91 2.80 7.04
CA GLU A 57 -10.73 2.72 8.27
C GLU A 57 -9.95 3.13 9.50
N ASN A 58 -8.67 2.74 9.59
CA ASN A 58 -7.80 3.06 10.70
C ASN A 58 -7.20 4.47 10.62
N GLU A 59 -7.04 5.01 9.40
CA GLU A 59 -6.50 6.35 9.19
C GLU A 59 -7.54 7.46 9.41
N LEU A 60 -8.78 7.30 8.98
CA LEU A 60 -9.82 8.32 9.10
C LEU A 60 -10.02 8.86 10.54
N PRO A 61 -10.03 8.03 11.60
CA PRO A 61 -10.10 8.53 12.97
C PRO A 61 -8.93 9.44 13.35
N LYS A 62 -7.69 9.13 12.89
CA LYS A 62 -6.50 9.93 13.18
C LYS A 62 -6.62 11.34 12.58
N PHE A 63 -7.12 11.45 11.35
CA PHE A 63 -7.39 12.74 10.71
C PHE A 63 -8.36 13.58 11.52
N ARG A 64 -9.47 13.00 11.96
CA ARG A 64 -10.48 13.69 12.75
C ARG A 64 -9.95 14.13 14.11
N GLN A 65 -9.23 13.27 14.81
CA GLN A 65 -8.62 13.54 16.11
C GLN A 65 -7.56 14.66 16.03
N THR A 66 -6.84 14.75 14.90
CA THR A 66 -5.86 15.81 14.67
C THR A 66 -6.50 17.15 14.30
N GLY A 67 -7.81 17.19 14.06
CA GLY A 67 -8.55 18.42 13.75
C GLY A 67 -8.74 18.68 12.26
N PHE A 68 -8.55 17.65 11.42
CA PHE A 68 -8.94 17.72 10.03
C PHE A 68 -10.42 17.39 9.83
N ARG A 69 -11.05 18.09 8.91
CA ARG A 69 -12.34 17.69 8.36
C ARG A 69 -12.10 16.90 7.08
N VAL A 70 -12.40 15.62 7.11
CA VAL A 70 -12.38 14.79 5.90
C VAL A 70 -13.53 15.20 4.98
N LEU A 71 -13.19 15.53 3.74
CA LEU A 71 -14.13 15.95 2.69
C LEU A 71 -14.47 14.80 1.77
N GLN A 72 -13.46 13.97 1.44
CA GLN A 72 -13.59 12.81 0.57
C GLN A 72 -12.63 11.73 1.04
N SER A 73 -13.06 10.50 0.94
CA SER A 73 -12.22 9.34 1.17
C SER A 73 -12.69 8.17 0.32
N ASN A 74 -11.76 7.49 -0.31
CA ASN A 74 -12.03 6.32 -1.15
C ASN A 74 -10.96 5.26 -0.89
N GLN A 75 -11.36 3.99 -0.98
CA GLN A 75 -10.46 2.85 -0.93
C GLN A 75 -10.77 1.94 -2.12
N ALA A 76 -9.75 1.35 -2.71
CA ALA A 76 -9.88 0.45 -3.84
C ALA A 76 -8.92 -0.72 -3.73
N TYR A 77 -9.39 -1.89 -4.15
CA TYR A 77 -8.62 -3.09 -4.41
C TYR A 77 -8.64 -3.34 -5.91
N VAL A 78 -7.48 -3.21 -6.55
CA VAL A 78 -7.36 -3.26 -8.00
C VAL A 78 -6.60 -4.53 -8.39
N GLU A 79 -7.18 -5.32 -9.28
CA GLU A 79 -6.48 -6.48 -9.83
C GLU A 79 -5.35 -6.04 -10.75
N SER A 80 -4.19 -6.64 -10.57
CA SER A 80 -3.04 -6.56 -11.45
C SER A 80 -2.51 -7.97 -11.76
N ARG A 81 -1.61 -8.08 -12.71
CA ARG A 81 -1.09 -9.37 -13.19
C ARG A 81 0.39 -9.29 -13.41
N TYR A 82 1.12 -10.28 -12.91
CA TYR A 82 2.52 -10.50 -13.27
C TYR A 82 2.58 -11.54 -14.38
N LEU A 83 3.20 -11.20 -15.49
CA LEU A 83 3.25 -12.06 -16.67
C LEU A 83 4.38 -13.09 -16.62
N ASP A 84 5.31 -12.91 -15.67
CA ASP A 84 6.39 -13.84 -15.40
C ASP A 84 6.82 -13.76 -13.93
N VAL A 85 7.46 -14.82 -13.44
CA VAL A 85 7.94 -14.89 -12.05
C VAL A 85 9.15 -13.99 -11.81
N GLY A 86 9.92 -13.68 -12.85
CA GLY A 86 11.03 -12.74 -12.76
C GLY A 86 10.57 -11.35 -12.31
N ALA A 87 9.40 -10.90 -12.78
CA ALA A 87 8.80 -9.65 -12.34
C ALA A 87 8.42 -9.67 -10.84
N VAL A 88 7.94 -10.80 -10.33
CA VAL A 88 7.67 -10.98 -8.88
C VAL A 88 8.97 -10.93 -8.08
N VAL A 89 9.99 -11.66 -8.52
CA VAL A 89 11.32 -11.66 -7.87
C VAL A 89 11.92 -10.25 -7.88
N PHE A 90 11.81 -9.54 -9.01
CA PHE A 90 12.29 -8.18 -9.13
C PHE A 90 11.59 -7.25 -8.13
N LEU A 91 10.25 -7.27 -8.08
CA LEU A 91 9.48 -6.47 -7.11
C LEU A 91 9.98 -6.70 -5.68
N LEU A 92 10.03 -7.97 -5.25
CA LEU A 92 10.37 -8.32 -3.87
C LEU A 92 11.85 -8.07 -3.54
N SER A 93 12.70 -7.94 -4.56
CA SER A 93 14.11 -7.60 -4.40
C SER A 93 14.34 -6.09 -4.29
N VAL A 94 13.60 -5.27 -5.06
CA VAL A 94 13.74 -3.81 -5.03
C VAL A 94 12.89 -3.15 -3.94
N ALA A 95 11.87 -3.84 -3.45
CA ALA A 95 10.98 -3.40 -2.38
C ALA A 95 10.98 -4.43 -1.22
N PRO A 96 12.11 -4.61 -0.52
CA PRO A 96 12.24 -5.66 0.51
C PRO A 96 11.27 -5.50 1.69
N TRP A 97 10.72 -4.31 1.87
CA TRP A 97 9.66 -4.05 2.87
C TRP A 97 8.32 -4.71 2.51
N GLU A 98 8.06 -5.02 1.24
CA GLU A 98 6.82 -5.68 0.81
C GLU A 98 6.73 -7.12 1.35
N CYS A 99 7.86 -7.83 1.38
CA CYS A 99 7.94 -9.19 1.89
C CYS A 99 9.19 -9.37 2.76
N PRO A 100 9.18 -8.89 4.01
CA PRO A 100 10.31 -9.04 4.92
C PRO A 100 10.73 -10.50 5.06
N GLY A 101 12.01 -10.76 4.83
CA GLY A 101 12.57 -12.11 4.87
C GLY A 101 12.48 -12.89 3.55
N PHE A 102 12.07 -12.25 2.47
CA PHE A 102 12.16 -12.83 1.13
C PHE A 102 13.62 -13.09 0.72
N SER A 103 13.85 -14.25 0.14
CA SER A 103 15.01 -14.53 -0.71
C SER A 103 14.62 -15.61 -1.71
N VAL A 104 15.26 -15.62 -2.87
CA VAL A 104 14.99 -16.62 -3.90
C VAL A 104 15.20 -18.03 -3.36
N ASP A 105 16.31 -18.26 -2.64
CA ASP A 105 16.62 -19.58 -2.09
C ASP A 105 15.58 -20.04 -1.08
N ARG A 106 15.15 -19.15 -0.19
CA ARG A 106 14.14 -19.46 0.83
C ARG A 106 12.76 -19.73 0.24
N CYS A 107 12.41 -19.02 -0.81
CA CYS A 107 11.07 -19.05 -1.42
C CYS A 107 11.02 -19.88 -2.71
N LYS A 108 12.06 -20.66 -2.99
CA LYS A 108 12.26 -21.35 -4.26
C LYS A 108 11.06 -22.20 -4.69
N ASP A 109 10.52 -23.01 -3.79
CA ASP A 109 9.41 -23.91 -4.11
C ASP A 109 8.12 -23.12 -4.42
N ALA A 110 7.89 -22.02 -3.70
CA ALA A 110 6.78 -21.13 -3.98
C ALA A 110 6.93 -20.42 -5.33
N LEU A 111 8.14 -19.98 -5.67
CA LEU A 111 8.42 -19.37 -6.98
C LEU A 111 8.23 -20.35 -8.13
N PHE A 112 8.64 -21.61 -7.98
CA PHE A 112 8.35 -22.65 -8.97
C PHE A 112 6.83 -22.92 -9.12
N ALA A 113 6.07 -22.90 -8.03
CA ALA A 113 4.62 -23.03 -8.11
C ALA A 113 3.96 -21.85 -8.85
N LEU A 114 4.49 -20.62 -8.69
CA LEU A 114 4.05 -19.47 -9.46
C LEU A 114 4.40 -19.61 -10.94
N GLU A 115 5.59 -20.14 -11.27
CA GLU A 115 5.99 -20.38 -12.67
C GLU A 115 5.05 -21.37 -13.36
N GLN A 116 4.71 -22.48 -12.70
CA GLN A 116 3.72 -23.43 -13.22
C GLN A 116 2.37 -22.77 -13.46
N GLN A 117 1.98 -21.80 -12.63
CA GLN A 117 0.75 -21.04 -12.86
C GLN A 117 0.87 -20.13 -14.08
N VAL A 118 2.01 -19.46 -14.28
CA VAL A 118 2.25 -18.65 -15.49
C VAL A 118 2.18 -19.54 -16.74
N GLU A 119 2.81 -20.72 -16.72
CA GLU A 119 2.73 -21.68 -17.84
C GLU A 119 1.32 -22.12 -18.17
N THR A 120 0.45 -22.26 -17.16
CA THR A 120 -0.94 -22.75 -17.34
C THR A 120 -1.93 -21.63 -17.63
N LEU A 121 -1.85 -20.50 -16.91
CA LEU A 121 -2.83 -19.40 -16.97
C LEU A 121 -2.31 -18.16 -17.71
N GLY A 122 -1.00 -18.09 -17.99
CA GLY A 122 -0.36 -16.95 -18.63
C GLY A 122 0.01 -15.81 -17.67
N PHE A 123 -0.33 -15.88 -16.39
CA PHE A 123 -0.03 -14.82 -15.42
C PHE A 123 -0.18 -15.29 -13.96
N VAL A 124 0.42 -14.53 -13.05
CA VAL A 124 0.14 -14.58 -11.61
C VAL A 124 -0.80 -13.44 -11.24
N PRO A 125 -2.00 -13.71 -10.69
CA PRO A 125 -2.89 -12.66 -10.24
C PRO A 125 -2.35 -11.98 -8.98
N ASN A 126 -2.60 -10.68 -8.89
CA ASN A 126 -2.24 -9.84 -7.76
C ASN A 126 -3.35 -8.85 -7.44
N THR A 127 -3.36 -8.34 -6.22
CA THR A 127 -4.30 -7.31 -5.78
C THR A 127 -3.55 -6.15 -5.18
N GLU A 128 -3.71 -4.98 -5.77
CA GLU A 128 -3.20 -3.71 -5.24
C GLU A 128 -4.21 -3.07 -4.31
N HIS A 129 -3.74 -2.53 -3.19
CA HIS A 129 -4.56 -1.81 -2.23
C HIS A 129 -4.16 -0.34 -2.23
N ARG A 130 -5.13 0.54 -2.53
CA ARG A 130 -4.96 2.00 -2.56
C ARG A 130 -6.05 2.68 -1.77
N PHE A 131 -5.72 3.78 -1.08
CA PHE A 131 -6.73 4.66 -0.54
C PHE A 131 -6.37 6.14 -0.70
N LEU A 132 -7.38 6.97 -0.75
CA LEU A 132 -7.29 8.42 -0.92
C LEU A 132 -8.03 9.10 0.22
N ILE A 133 -7.42 10.16 0.77
CA ILE A 133 -8.08 11.04 1.72
C ILE A 133 -7.87 12.48 1.24
N VAL A 134 -8.97 13.23 1.15
CA VAL A 134 -8.99 14.68 0.96
C VAL A 134 -9.52 15.30 2.25
N ALA A 135 -8.70 16.12 2.88
CA ALA A 135 -9.03 16.70 4.17
C ALA A 135 -8.74 18.21 4.21
N LYS A 136 -9.54 18.94 4.98
CA LYS A 136 -9.42 20.37 5.20
C LYS A 136 -8.95 20.65 6.61
N ASN A 137 -7.92 21.50 6.76
CA ASN A 137 -7.43 21.94 8.06
C ASN A 137 -8.43 22.87 8.72
N ARG A 138 -8.86 22.53 9.95
CA ARG A 138 -9.76 23.35 10.78
C ARG A 138 -9.00 24.04 11.92
N LYS A 139 -7.96 24.78 11.58
CA LYS A 139 -7.32 25.67 12.59
C LYS A 139 -8.29 26.70 13.12
#